data_95b0a5c096e157cc27146dc87ec99695
#
_entry.id   95b0a5c096e157cc27146dc87ec99695
#
_cell.length_a   1.000
_cell.length_b   1.000
_cell.length_c   1.000
_cell.angle_alpha   90.00
_cell.angle_beta   90.00
_cell.angle_gamma   90.00
#
_symmetry.space_group_name_H-M   'P 1'
#
loop_
_entity.id
_entity.type
_entity.pdbx_description
1 polymer ?
#
loop_
_entity_poly.entity_id
_entity_poly.type
_entity_poly.pdbx_seq_one_letter_code
_entity_poly.pdbx_strand_id
1 'polypeptide(L)'
;MKICILCFDLSNNSLGRAGLLAMALASRYEVEIIGPSKSGDIWFPMKDIDIPIRSYPWKRYPFFVSTIRKIIKDIDADILIACKLRPTSFGIALIKKWVSNIPVILDIDDWELGFFYHTGFWGKVGRFLNFSNPGGLPYTWLMEYFTGYADSTIVSNRFLKNKFSGSLIYHCRDTSKLNPENFDTDSMKAKLGLKDKRVVMFLGTPRPHKGTEELFRAMEKIREPDIRLLLVGADSSIQRYIDNMKNNQDKVIVIPQIPFNELPNYLSAADILAIPQRDTTDTQGQIPAKLFDGMAMAKPIITTSISDIPEVLGGHGYLIEPGNSEQLANTIKFIFANPEEARLKGQNARKRCQELYDLKVIEKELTSQIKKLTTTQ
;
A
#
# COMPACT_ATOMS: atom_id res chain seq x y z
N MET A 1 26.38 9.26 1.70
CA MET A 1 25.22 10.17 1.72
C MET A 1 24.12 9.52 2.54
N LYS A 2 23.58 10.27 3.48
CA LYS A 2 22.52 9.85 4.40
C LYS A 2 21.16 10.34 3.91
N ILE A 3 20.17 9.47 3.92
CA ILE A 3 18.80 9.79 3.53
C ILE A 3 17.87 9.50 4.73
N CYS A 4 17.13 10.51 5.14
CA CYS A 4 16.10 10.33 6.16
C CYS A 4 14.71 10.34 5.51
N ILE A 5 13.96 9.26 5.71
CA ILE A 5 12.59 9.12 5.24
C ILE A 5 11.64 9.46 6.38
N LEU A 6 10.88 10.53 6.21
CA LEU A 6 9.88 10.96 7.18
C LEU A 6 8.55 10.26 6.90
N CYS A 7 8.11 9.41 7.83
CA CYS A 7 6.84 8.70 7.76
C CYS A 7 5.75 9.44 8.56
N PHE A 8 4.54 9.50 8.00
CA PHE A 8 3.39 10.16 8.63
C PHE A 8 3.02 9.56 9.99
N ASP A 9 2.91 8.22 10.06
CA ASP A 9 2.58 7.47 11.28
C ASP A 9 3.16 6.06 11.16
N LEU A 10 4.12 5.75 12.03
CA LEU A 10 4.83 4.47 12.01
C LEU A 10 3.97 3.29 12.47
N SER A 11 2.81 3.55 13.08
CA SER A 11 1.93 2.51 13.63
C SER A 11 0.90 1.95 12.64
N ASN A 12 0.90 2.40 11.40
CA ASN A 12 -0.07 1.96 10.40
C ASN A 12 0.54 1.75 9.01
N ASN A 13 -0.29 1.47 8.01
CA ASN A 13 0.11 1.15 6.64
C ASN A 13 0.85 2.29 5.90
N SER A 14 0.92 3.50 6.44
CA SER A 14 1.75 4.57 5.85
C SER A 14 3.25 4.21 5.88
N LEU A 15 3.67 3.37 6.83
CA LEU A 15 5.03 2.83 6.88
C LEU A 15 5.33 1.91 5.67
N GLY A 16 4.32 1.32 5.05
CA GLY A 16 4.50 0.41 3.91
C GLY A 16 5.22 1.08 2.72
N ARG A 17 4.78 2.29 2.31
CA ARG A 17 5.44 3.04 1.24
C ARG A 17 6.82 3.53 1.67
N ALA A 18 6.96 4.11 2.86
CA ALA A 18 8.24 4.56 3.39
C ALA A 18 9.27 3.42 3.46
N GLY A 19 8.85 2.24 3.93
CA GLY A 19 9.69 1.04 3.97
C GLY A 19 10.13 0.55 2.59
N LEU A 20 9.24 0.58 1.59
CA LEU A 20 9.59 0.21 0.22
C LEU A 20 10.63 1.17 -0.39
N LEU A 21 10.46 2.47 -0.21
CA LEU A 21 11.44 3.46 -0.66
C LEU A 21 12.78 3.30 0.05
N ALA A 22 12.75 3.03 1.37
CA ALA A 22 13.94 2.78 2.15
C ALA A 22 14.69 1.54 1.65
N MET A 23 14.00 0.42 1.45
CA MET A 23 14.59 -0.81 0.92
C MET A 23 15.18 -0.62 -0.48
N ALA A 24 14.54 0.19 -1.34
CA ALA A 24 15.05 0.50 -2.66
C ALA A 24 16.37 1.30 -2.59
N LEU A 25 16.50 2.21 -1.63
CA LEU A 25 17.67 3.10 -1.53
C LEU A 25 18.81 2.53 -0.68
N ALA A 26 18.53 1.58 0.22
CA ALA A 26 19.51 1.05 1.17
C ALA A 26 20.71 0.33 0.54
N SER A 27 20.60 -0.10 -0.74
CA SER A 27 21.71 -0.68 -1.49
C SER A 27 22.82 0.33 -1.83
N ARG A 28 22.50 1.64 -1.83
CA ARG A 28 23.43 2.72 -2.24
C ARG A 28 23.67 3.78 -1.19
N TYR A 29 22.73 3.94 -0.27
CA TYR A 29 22.71 5.04 0.68
C TYR A 29 22.56 4.53 2.11
N GLU A 30 23.02 5.28 3.07
CA GLU A 30 22.65 5.10 4.46
C GLU A 30 21.24 5.65 4.65
N VAL A 31 20.28 4.79 4.98
CA VAL A 31 18.86 5.15 5.04
C VAL A 31 18.30 4.87 6.42
N GLU A 32 17.56 5.83 6.96
CA GLU A 32 16.74 5.64 8.16
C GLU A 32 15.31 6.11 7.92
N ILE A 33 14.36 5.54 8.66
CA ILE A 33 12.97 6.01 8.70
C ILE A 33 12.71 6.67 10.04
N ILE A 34 12.17 7.88 10.01
CA ILE A 34 11.80 8.62 11.20
C ILE A 34 10.32 8.99 11.14
N GLY A 35 9.63 8.91 12.26
CA GLY A 35 8.24 9.39 12.33
C GLY A 35 7.63 9.26 13.71
N PRO A 36 6.47 9.88 13.94
CA PRO A 36 5.68 9.62 15.12
C PRO A 36 4.93 8.30 15.00
N SER A 37 4.66 7.67 16.14
CA SER A 37 3.81 6.50 16.25
C SER A 37 2.59 6.82 17.11
N LYS A 38 1.39 6.61 16.57
CA LYS A 38 0.13 6.91 17.25
C LYS A 38 -0.22 5.87 18.32
N SER A 39 0.08 4.60 18.09
CA SER A 39 -0.10 3.53 19.08
C SER A 39 1.12 3.36 20.00
N GLY A 40 2.26 3.95 19.67
CA GLY A 40 3.55 3.71 20.32
C GLY A 40 4.37 2.58 19.67
N ASP A 41 3.73 1.70 18.90
CA ASP A 41 4.35 0.56 18.23
C ASP A 41 4.73 0.89 16.79
N ILE A 42 5.55 0.04 16.19
CA ILE A 42 5.80 -0.02 14.75
C ILE A 42 4.73 -0.91 14.11
N TRP A 43 4.23 -0.53 12.93
CA TRP A 43 3.27 -1.31 12.19
C TRP A 43 3.76 -2.73 11.96
N PHE A 44 3.01 -3.70 12.49
CA PHE A 44 3.43 -5.09 12.62
C PHE A 44 4.01 -5.71 11.34
N PRO A 45 3.44 -5.51 10.13
CA PRO A 45 4.03 -6.06 8.90
C PRO A 45 5.44 -5.57 8.58
N MET A 46 5.82 -4.37 9.02
CA MET A 46 7.13 -3.77 8.76
C MET A 46 8.06 -3.75 9.98
N LYS A 47 7.69 -4.46 11.06
CA LYS A 47 8.45 -4.43 12.32
C LYS A 47 9.88 -4.95 12.16
N ASP A 48 10.06 -5.97 11.31
CA ASP A 48 11.32 -6.71 11.17
C ASP A 48 12.05 -6.39 9.85
N ILE A 49 11.81 -5.21 9.25
CA ILE A 49 12.60 -4.79 8.09
C ILE A 49 14.02 -4.40 8.52
N ASP A 50 14.99 -4.73 7.66
CA ASP A 50 16.41 -4.39 7.90
C ASP A 50 16.71 -2.92 7.50
N ILE A 51 15.97 -2.00 8.13
CA ILE A 51 16.14 -0.54 8.00
C ILE A 51 15.97 0.06 9.39
N PRO A 52 16.88 0.93 9.85
CA PRO A 52 16.73 1.64 11.10
C PRO A 52 15.44 2.47 11.14
N ILE A 53 14.61 2.23 12.17
CA ILE A 53 13.37 2.99 12.38
C ILE A 53 13.45 3.71 13.72
N ARG A 54 13.28 5.03 13.69
CA ARG A 54 13.30 5.88 14.89
C ARG A 54 11.92 6.44 15.16
N SER A 55 11.29 5.94 16.23
CA SER A 55 9.92 6.28 16.62
C SER A 55 9.87 7.40 17.65
N TYR A 56 8.88 8.28 17.50
CA TYR A 56 8.59 9.38 18.40
C TYR A 56 7.13 9.34 18.85
N PRO A 57 6.81 9.88 20.06
CA PRO A 57 5.44 9.83 20.57
C PRO A 57 4.52 10.74 19.75
N TRP A 58 3.37 10.21 19.35
CA TRP A 58 2.26 10.99 18.83
C TRP A 58 1.58 11.73 19.98
N LYS A 59 1.48 13.05 19.85
CA LYS A 59 0.75 13.90 20.81
C LYS A 59 -0.27 14.76 20.07
N ARG A 60 -1.24 15.30 20.79
CA ARG A 60 -2.12 16.33 20.23
C ARG A 60 -1.48 17.71 20.37
N TYR A 61 -1.86 18.64 19.51
CA TYR A 61 -1.48 20.04 19.71
C TYR A 61 -2.10 20.61 21.00
N PRO A 62 -1.38 21.49 21.76
CA PRO A 62 -0.08 22.05 21.41
C PRO A 62 1.15 21.15 21.73
N PHE A 63 0.96 20.06 22.46
CA PHE A 63 2.06 19.21 22.96
C PHE A 63 2.88 18.52 21.84
N PHE A 64 2.30 18.37 20.63
CA PHE A 64 3.01 17.78 19.49
C PHE A 64 4.20 18.64 19.03
N VAL A 65 4.20 19.95 19.33
CA VAL A 65 5.33 20.83 19.02
C VAL A 65 6.64 20.34 19.68
N SER A 66 6.56 19.76 20.87
CA SER A 66 7.74 19.15 21.52
C SER A 66 8.31 17.96 20.73
N THR A 67 7.43 17.14 20.14
CA THR A 67 7.82 16.03 19.28
C THR A 67 8.45 16.53 17.99
N ILE A 68 7.86 17.56 17.36
CA ILE A 68 8.42 18.20 16.14
C ILE A 68 9.85 18.70 16.41
N ARG A 69 10.05 19.44 17.50
CA ARG A 69 11.37 19.97 17.87
C ARG A 69 12.41 18.86 18.06
N LYS A 70 12.01 17.77 18.71
CA LYS A 70 12.87 16.61 18.93
C LYS A 70 13.24 15.93 17.59
N ILE A 71 12.26 15.66 16.72
CA ILE A 71 12.52 15.08 15.39
C ILE A 71 13.47 15.96 14.60
N ILE A 72 13.23 17.27 14.51
CA ILE A 72 14.06 18.22 13.77
C ILE A 72 15.52 18.22 14.28
N LYS A 73 15.71 18.17 15.61
CA LYS A 73 17.05 18.12 16.23
C LYS A 73 17.75 16.80 15.91
N ASP A 74 17.04 15.70 15.92
CA ASP A 74 17.61 14.35 15.79
C ASP A 74 17.83 13.92 14.32
N ILE A 75 17.28 14.67 13.34
CA ILE A 75 17.55 14.43 11.91
C ILE A 75 19.00 14.83 11.57
N ASP A 76 19.79 13.84 11.13
CA ASP A 76 21.14 13.98 10.55
C ASP A 76 21.13 13.33 9.15
N ALA A 77 20.85 14.13 8.11
CA ALA A 77 20.72 13.63 6.75
C ALA A 77 21.12 14.68 5.71
N ASP A 78 21.56 14.20 4.55
CA ASP A 78 21.89 15.03 3.38
C ASP A 78 20.63 15.32 2.55
N ILE A 79 19.65 14.43 2.58
CA ILE A 79 18.36 14.53 1.85
C ILE A 79 17.23 14.03 2.73
N LEU A 80 16.07 14.70 2.63
CA LEU A 80 14.84 14.26 3.25
C LEU A 80 13.86 13.73 2.18
N ILE A 81 13.22 12.58 2.46
CA ILE A 81 12.08 12.09 1.69
C ILE A 81 10.86 12.13 2.62
N ALA A 82 9.88 12.96 2.31
CA ALA A 82 8.66 13.07 3.11
C ALA A 82 7.54 12.24 2.47
N CYS A 83 7.17 11.14 3.12
CA CYS A 83 6.07 10.29 2.66
C CYS A 83 4.73 10.82 3.15
N LYS A 84 3.84 11.08 2.21
CA LYS A 84 2.50 11.63 2.35
C LYS A 84 2.43 13.14 2.65
N LEU A 85 1.38 13.76 2.13
CA LEU A 85 1.05 15.18 2.35
C LEU A 85 0.48 15.41 3.76
N ARG A 86 1.31 15.15 4.78
CA ARG A 86 0.89 15.27 6.17
C ARG A 86 1.84 16.17 6.97
N PRO A 87 1.34 16.90 7.98
CA PRO A 87 2.19 17.74 8.82
C PRO A 87 3.30 16.98 9.53
N THR A 88 3.03 15.74 9.90
CA THR A 88 3.94 14.88 10.66
C THR A 88 5.05 14.23 9.82
N SER A 89 4.97 14.36 8.49
CA SER A 89 6.04 14.00 7.54
C SER A 89 6.47 15.24 6.76
N PHE A 90 5.69 15.69 5.79
CA PHE A 90 6.04 16.81 4.92
C PHE A 90 6.19 18.14 5.67
N GLY A 91 5.30 18.44 6.64
CA GLY A 91 5.43 19.64 7.45
C GLY A 91 6.74 19.68 8.25
N ILE A 92 7.15 18.57 8.85
CA ILE A 92 8.43 18.44 9.56
C ILE A 92 9.59 18.60 8.58
N ALA A 93 9.51 17.98 7.39
CA ALA A 93 10.54 18.13 6.35
C ALA A 93 10.73 19.57 5.91
N LEU A 94 9.63 20.33 5.69
CA LEU A 94 9.69 21.74 5.34
C LEU A 94 10.36 22.59 6.43
N ILE A 95 9.99 22.37 7.71
CA ILE A 95 10.62 23.10 8.82
C ILE A 95 12.13 22.78 8.86
N LYS A 96 12.53 21.51 8.73
CA LYS A 96 13.94 21.13 8.71
C LYS A 96 14.68 21.73 7.52
N LYS A 97 14.06 21.75 6.33
CA LYS A 97 14.61 22.42 5.14
C LYS A 97 14.90 23.90 5.41
N TRP A 98 13.94 24.63 5.98
CA TRP A 98 14.12 26.06 6.27
C TRP A 98 15.17 26.36 7.35
N VAL A 99 15.37 25.45 8.31
CA VAL A 99 16.37 25.62 9.37
C VAL A 99 17.78 25.19 8.93
N SER A 100 17.88 24.16 8.10
CA SER A 100 19.18 23.49 7.80
C SER A 100 19.51 23.43 6.31
N ASN A 101 18.67 23.98 5.42
CA ASN A 101 18.83 23.99 3.96
C ASN A 101 19.01 22.58 3.34
N ILE A 102 18.43 21.55 3.96
CA ILE A 102 18.45 20.18 3.46
C ILE A 102 17.37 20.03 2.39
N PRO A 103 17.67 19.50 1.18
CA PRO A 103 16.69 19.31 0.12
C PRO A 103 15.64 18.25 0.49
N VAL A 104 14.41 18.50 0.02
CA VAL A 104 13.21 17.68 0.32
C VAL A 104 12.61 17.09 -0.96
N ILE A 105 12.51 15.77 -1.01
CA ILE A 105 11.68 15.04 -1.96
C ILE A 105 10.34 14.75 -1.27
N LEU A 106 9.25 15.18 -1.88
CA LEU A 106 7.90 14.85 -1.43
C LEU A 106 7.41 13.60 -2.16
N ASP A 107 7.03 12.56 -1.42
CA ASP A 107 6.41 11.35 -1.96
C ASP A 107 4.90 11.35 -1.67
N ILE A 108 4.09 11.33 -2.74
CA ILE A 108 2.63 11.32 -2.67
C ILE A 108 2.13 9.99 -3.26
N ASP A 109 1.77 9.04 -2.39
CA ASP A 109 1.29 7.72 -2.78
C ASP A 109 -0.24 7.59 -2.77
N ASP A 110 -0.91 8.44 -2.01
CA ASP A 110 -2.38 8.51 -1.90
C ASP A 110 -2.85 9.97 -1.95
N TRP A 111 -4.07 10.20 -2.45
CA TRP A 111 -4.71 11.50 -2.29
C TRP A 111 -5.32 11.65 -0.90
N GLU A 112 -4.55 12.22 0.01
CA GLU A 112 -4.88 12.28 1.42
C GLU A 112 -6.18 13.06 1.73
N LEU A 113 -6.48 14.13 0.98
CA LEU A 113 -7.75 14.85 1.13
C LEU A 113 -8.95 14.03 0.63
N GLY A 114 -8.76 13.15 -0.35
CA GLY A 114 -9.80 12.27 -0.87
C GLY A 114 -10.48 11.45 0.24
N PHE A 115 -9.69 10.95 1.21
CA PHE A 115 -10.22 10.20 2.35
C PHE A 115 -11.14 11.00 3.29
N PHE A 116 -11.10 12.33 3.23
CA PHE A 116 -11.97 13.17 4.05
C PHE A 116 -13.31 13.50 3.37
N TYR A 117 -13.43 13.31 2.05
CA TYR A 117 -14.64 13.69 1.32
C TYR A 117 -15.82 12.72 1.50
N HIS A 118 -15.60 11.50 1.99
CA HIS A 118 -16.66 10.50 2.21
C HIS A 118 -17.58 10.78 3.40
N THR A 119 -17.30 11.80 4.21
CA THR A 119 -18.15 12.17 5.34
C THR A 119 -19.17 13.22 4.93
N GLY A 120 -20.40 13.08 5.44
CA GLY A 120 -21.44 14.11 5.26
C GLY A 120 -20.99 15.49 5.76
N PHE A 121 -21.75 16.53 5.41
CA PHE A 121 -21.42 17.94 5.70
C PHE A 121 -20.97 18.18 7.14
N TRP A 122 -21.74 17.73 8.13
CA TRP A 122 -21.41 17.90 9.54
C TRP A 122 -20.16 17.13 9.97
N GLY A 123 -19.91 15.99 9.37
CA GLY A 123 -18.66 15.23 9.56
C GLY A 123 -17.44 15.98 9.04
N LYS A 124 -17.56 16.66 7.89
CA LYS A 124 -16.50 17.51 7.32
C LYS A 124 -16.21 18.71 8.23
N VAL A 125 -17.27 19.39 8.71
CA VAL A 125 -17.15 20.52 9.65
C VAL A 125 -16.44 20.09 10.94
N GLY A 126 -16.87 19.00 11.57
CA GLY A 126 -16.24 18.51 12.80
C GLY A 126 -14.76 18.10 12.60
N ARG A 127 -14.43 17.51 11.45
CA ARG A 127 -13.03 17.17 11.11
C ARG A 127 -12.18 18.40 10.82
N PHE A 128 -12.75 19.43 10.20
CA PHE A 128 -12.06 20.68 9.92
C PHE A 128 -11.77 21.45 11.22
N LEU A 129 -12.68 21.45 12.19
CA LEU A 129 -12.51 22.10 13.48
C LEU A 129 -11.59 21.35 14.45
N ASN A 130 -11.13 20.15 14.09
CA ASN A 130 -10.24 19.35 14.95
C ASN A 130 -8.77 19.79 14.84
N PHE A 131 -8.47 20.99 15.32
CA PHE A 131 -7.11 21.56 15.30
C PHE A 131 -6.16 20.90 16.30
N SER A 132 -6.64 20.09 17.22
CA SER A 132 -5.77 19.37 18.17
C SER A 132 -5.07 18.15 17.54
N ASN A 133 -5.61 17.62 16.44
CA ASN A 133 -5.04 16.44 15.78
C ASN A 133 -4.01 16.82 14.72
N PRO A 134 -2.70 16.50 14.88
CA PRO A 134 -1.67 16.82 13.91
C PRO A 134 -1.92 16.24 12.50
N GLY A 135 -2.61 15.11 12.41
CA GLY A 135 -3.01 14.51 11.12
C GLY A 135 -4.42 14.91 10.66
N GLY A 136 -4.99 16.00 11.21
CA GLY A 136 -6.35 16.46 10.90
C GLY A 136 -6.49 17.09 9.52
N LEU A 137 -7.75 17.23 9.08
CA LEU A 137 -8.12 17.81 7.78
C LEU A 137 -7.51 19.21 7.54
N PRO A 138 -7.56 20.19 8.49
CA PRO A 138 -7.05 21.52 8.22
C PRO A 138 -5.55 21.53 7.91
N TYR A 139 -4.78 20.71 8.62
CA TYR A 139 -3.34 20.60 8.38
C TYR A 139 -3.02 19.84 7.09
N THR A 140 -3.80 18.82 6.75
CA THR A 140 -3.63 18.09 5.47
C THR A 140 -3.91 19.01 4.29
N TRP A 141 -4.97 19.83 4.38
CA TRP A 141 -5.28 20.85 3.38
C TRP A 141 -4.14 21.87 3.23
N LEU A 142 -3.57 22.33 4.35
CA LEU A 142 -2.43 23.24 4.36
C LEU A 142 -1.20 22.60 3.69
N MET A 143 -0.94 21.32 3.93
CA MET A 143 0.19 20.62 3.31
C MET A 143 0.00 20.48 1.80
N GLU A 144 -1.23 20.30 1.31
CA GLU A 144 -1.52 20.27 -0.13
C GLU A 144 -1.21 21.63 -0.77
N TYR A 145 -1.48 22.73 -0.08
CA TYR A 145 -1.12 24.08 -0.54
C TYR A 145 0.40 24.29 -0.60
N PHE A 146 1.15 23.67 0.28
CA PHE A 146 2.62 23.83 0.36
C PHE A 146 3.44 22.86 -0.52
N THR A 147 2.81 22.08 -1.37
CA THR A 147 3.52 21.12 -2.24
C THR A 147 4.63 21.75 -3.07
N GLY A 148 4.45 22.99 -3.55
CA GLY A 148 5.43 23.73 -4.34
C GLY A 148 6.73 24.09 -3.61
N TYR A 149 6.82 23.89 -2.30
CA TYR A 149 8.05 24.13 -1.53
C TYR A 149 8.95 22.90 -1.43
N ALA A 150 8.53 21.74 -1.93
CA ALA A 150 9.41 20.60 -2.12
C ALA A 150 10.39 20.86 -3.29
N ASP A 151 11.63 20.39 -3.18
CA ASP A 151 12.63 20.51 -4.26
C ASP A 151 12.36 19.53 -5.40
N SER A 152 11.73 18.40 -5.09
CA SER A 152 11.25 17.42 -6.06
C SER A 152 10.00 16.73 -5.50
N THR A 153 9.12 16.30 -6.41
CA THR A 153 7.92 15.52 -6.06
C THR A 153 7.92 14.21 -6.83
N ILE A 154 7.62 13.12 -6.15
CA ILE A 154 7.33 11.82 -6.73
C ILE A 154 5.89 11.42 -6.40
N VAL A 155 5.24 10.74 -7.33
CA VAL A 155 3.83 10.35 -7.23
C VAL A 155 3.64 8.90 -7.65
N SER A 156 2.67 8.21 -7.07
CA SER A 156 2.46 6.78 -7.30
C SER A 156 1.54 6.43 -8.46
N ASN A 157 0.80 7.40 -9.02
CA ASN A 157 -0.12 7.19 -10.12
C ASN A 157 -0.34 8.46 -10.94
N ARG A 158 -0.99 8.33 -12.11
CA ARG A 158 -1.26 9.43 -13.04
C ARG A 158 -2.26 10.44 -12.51
N PHE A 159 -3.26 10.02 -11.74
CA PHE A 159 -4.18 10.96 -11.10
C PHE A 159 -3.41 11.95 -10.21
N LEU A 160 -2.50 11.44 -9.38
CA LEU A 160 -1.64 12.27 -8.53
C LEU A 160 -0.67 13.11 -9.35
N LYS A 161 -0.12 12.56 -10.44
CA LYS A 161 0.74 13.31 -11.36
C LYS A 161 0.02 14.48 -12.01
N ASN A 162 -1.22 14.29 -12.43
CA ASN A 162 -2.03 15.36 -13.03
C ASN A 162 -2.40 16.42 -11.99
N LYS A 163 -2.59 16.04 -10.73
CA LYS A 163 -2.97 16.95 -9.65
C LYS A 163 -1.79 17.71 -9.04
N PHE A 164 -0.67 17.05 -8.81
CA PHE A 164 0.48 17.59 -8.06
C PHE A 164 1.73 17.76 -8.91
N SER A 165 1.72 17.33 -10.16
CA SER A 165 2.92 17.19 -10.99
C SER A 165 3.92 16.19 -10.42
N GLY A 166 5.19 16.23 -10.86
CA GLY A 166 6.24 15.37 -10.34
C GLY A 166 6.51 14.12 -11.18
N SER A 167 7.46 13.32 -10.72
CA SER A 167 7.90 12.09 -11.38
C SER A 167 7.03 10.92 -10.96
N LEU A 168 6.53 10.15 -11.93
CA LEU A 168 5.72 8.97 -11.67
C LEU A 168 6.61 7.81 -11.27
N ILE A 169 6.50 7.37 -10.01
CA ILE A 169 7.24 6.24 -9.43
C ILE A 169 6.26 5.31 -8.71
N TYR A 170 5.88 4.22 -9.36
CA TYR A 170 4.95 3.22 -8.83
C TYR A 170 5.48 2.52 -7.57
N HIS A 171 4.65 1.67 -6.96
CA HIS A 171 5.13 0.74 -5.94
C HIS A 171 6.09 -0.28 -6.56
N CYS A 172 7.02 -0.76 -5.76
CA CYS A 172 8.01 -1.77 -6.19
C CYS A 172 7.94 -3.03 -5.34
N ARG A 173 8.55 -4.09 -5.85
CA ARG A 173 8.78 -5.33 -5.12
C ARG A 173 10.17 -5.86 -5.41
N ASP A 174 10.74 -6.50 -4.40
CA ASP A 174 11.94 -7.32 -4.58
C ASP A 174 11.51 -8.65 -5.22
N THR A 175 11.56 -8.71 -6.55
CA THR A 175 11.11 -9.89 -7.31
C THR A 175 12.05 -11.09 -7.15
N SER A 176 13.22 -10.91 -6.58
CA SER A 176 14.13 -11.98 -6.23
C SER A 176 13.69 -12.70 -4.94
N LYS A 177 13.23 -11.93 -3.96
CA LYS A 177 12.65 -12.45 -2.71
C LYS A 177 11.23 -12.98 -2.94
N LEU A 178 10.41 -12.26 -3.73
CA LEU A 178 9.09 -12.71 -4.17
C LEU A 178 9.22 -13.55 -5.44
N ASN A 179 9.89 -14.70 -5.34
CA ASN A 179 9.98 -15.67 -6.43
C ASN A 179 9.12 -16.90 -6.10
N PRO A 180 8.05 -17.20 -6.88
CA PRO A 180 7.14 -18.30 -6.58
C PRO A 180 7.85 -19.66 -6.49
N GLU A 181 8.98 -19.84 -7.17
CA GLU A 181 9.77 -21.09 -7.14
C GLU A 181 10.43 -21.38 -5.80
N ASN A 182 10.57 -20.36 -4.94
CA ASN A 182 11.20 -20.49 -3.62
C ASN A 182 10.22 -20.93 -2.52
N PHE A 183 8.93 -21.14 -2.87
CA PHE A 183 7.88 -21.43 -1.88
C PHE A 183 7.12 -22.70 -2.22
N ASP A 184 6.94 -23.55 -1.20
CA ASP A 184 6.19 -24.79 -1.31
C ASP A 184 4.69 -24.52 -1.10
N THR A 185 3.95 -24.49 -2.21
CA THR A 185 2.49 -24.26 -2.24
C THR A 185 1.74 -25.35 -1.48
N ASP A 186 2.12 -26.62 -1.63
CA ASP A 186 1.40 -27.74 -1.05
C ASP A 186 1.59 -27.79 0.47
N SER A 187 2.82 -27.55 0.92
CA SER A 187 3.12 -27.43 2.36
C SER A 187 2.35 -26.29 2.99
N MET A 188 2.30 -25.13 2.34
CA MET A 188 1.57 -23.98 2.88
C MET A 188 0.04 -24.19 2.85
N LYS A 189 -0.51 -24.78 1.80
CA LYS A 189 -1.94 -25.18 1.75
C LYS A 189 -2.25 -26.20 2.86
N ALA A 190 -1.40 -27.17 3.10
CA ALA A 190 -1.60 -28.14 4.18
C ALA A 190 -1.59 -27.47 5.56
N LYS A 191 -0.63 -26.56 5.83
CA LYS A 191 -0.55 -25.78 7.07
C LYS A 191 -1.82 -24.95 7.34
N LEU A 192 -2.45 -24.46 6.29
CA LEU A 192 -3.69 -23.65 6.36
C LEU A 192 -4.98 -24.50 6.34
N GLY A 193 -4.91 -25.83 6.28
CA GLY A 193 -6.07 -26.71 6.13
C GLY A 193 -6.72 -26.58 4.74
N LEU A 194 -5.96 -26.16 3.73
CA LEU A 194 -6.41 -25.91 2.37
C LEU A 194 -5.92 -26.96 1.34
N LYS A 195 -5.45 -28.12 1.83
CA LYS A 195 -5.06 -29.22 0.96
C LYS A 195 -6.22 -29.58 0.02
N ASP A 196 -5.91 -29.76 -1.25
CA ASP A 196 -6.88 -30.08 -2.32
C ASP A 196 -8.00 -29.01 -2.51
N LYS A 197 -7.76 -27.77 -2.03
CA LYS A 197 -8.69 -26.66 -2.22
C LYS A 197 -8.17 -25.67 -3.24
N ARG A 198 -9.11 -25.09 -3.99
CA ARG A 198 -8.88 -23.94 -4.86
C ARG A 198 -9.06 -22.65 -4.05
N VAL A 199 -8.04 -21.80 -4.01
CA VAL A 199 -7.93 -20.69 -3.07
C VAL A 199 -8.03 -19.35 -3.77
N VAL A 200 -9.08 -18.59 -3.46
CA VAL A 200 -9.20 -17.16 -3.77
C VAL A 200 -8.67 -16.38 -2.56
N MET A 201 -7.65 -15.57 -2.75
CA MET A 201 -7.07 -14.78 -1.68
C MET A 201 -7.47 -13.31 -1.78
N PHE A 202 -7.75 -12.69 -0.63
CA PHE A 202 -7.78 -11.25 -0.45
C PHE A 202 -6.69 -10.86 0.55
N LEU A 203 -5.84 -9.91 0.16
CA LEU A 203 -4.72 -9.47 0.97
C LEU A 203 -4.95 -8.06 1.55
N GLY A 204 -4.67 -7.90 2.84
CA GLY A 204 -4.70 -6.66 3.60
C GLY A 204 -6.01 -6.42 4.35
N THR A 205 -6.05 -5.37 5.16
CA THR A 205 -7.21 -5.05 6.01
C THR A 205 -8.46 -4.79 5.18
N PRO A 206 -9.55 -5.52 5.44
CA PRO A 206 -10.82 -5.31 4.76
C PRO A 206 -11.37 -3.90 5.04
N ARG A 207 -11.84 -3.24 3.97
CA ARG A 207 -12.50 -1.92 4.03
C ARG A 207 -13.54 -1.84 2.91
N PRO A 208 -14.62 -1.06 3.07
CA PRO A 208 -15.68 -0.97 2.06
C PRO A 208 -15.17 -0.59 0.67
N HIS A 209 -14.26 0.40 0.56
CA HIS A 209 -13.69 0.84 -0.71
C HIS A 209 -12.80 -0.23 -1.39
N LYS A 210 -12.36 -1.24 -0.65
CA LYS A 210 -11.57 -2.37 -1.20
C LYS A 210 -12.42 -3.49 -1.78
N GLY A 211 -13.76 -3.31 -1.83
CA GLY A 211 -14.67 -4.27 -2.43
C GLY A 211 -14.86 -5.54 -1.60
N THR A 212 -14.70 -5.45 -0.28
CA THR A 212 -14.85 -6.61 0.61
C THR A 212 -16.27 -7.19 0.53
N GLU A 213 -17.28 -6.35 0.46
CA GLU A 213 -18.69 -6.78 0.36
C GLU A 213 -18.96 -7.53 -0.96
N GLU A 214 -18.43 -7.00 -2.07
CA GLU A 214 -18.52 -7.63 -3.38
C GLU A 214 -17.89 -9.02 -3.39
N LEU A 215 -16.75 -9.15 -2.70
CA LEU A 215 -16.06 -10.44 -2.59
C LEU A 215 -16.90 -11.47 -1.83
N PHE A 216 -17.48 -11.09 -0.69
CA PHE A 216 -18.35 -12.00 0.06
C PHE A 216 -19.59 -12.37 -0.74
N ARG A 217 -20.25 -11.42 -1.40
CA ARG A 217 -21.42 -11.69 -2.28
C ARG A 217 -21.04 -12.60 -3.46
N ALA A 218 -19.83 -12.46 -4.00
CA ALA A 218 -19.33 -13.36 -5.04
C ALA A 218 -19.14 -14.78 -4.51
N MET A 219 -18.54 -14.93 -3.33
CA MET A 219 -18.35 -16.24 -2.69
C MET A 219 -19.67 -16.95 -2.34
N GLU A 220 -20.73 -16.21 -2.00
CA GLU A 220 -22.06 -16.80 -1.80
C GLU A 220 -22.67 -17.40 -3.08
N LYS A 221 -22.33 -16.82 -4.24
CA LYS A 221 -22.79 -17.30 -5.56
C LYS A 221 -21.99 -18.50 -6.08
N ILE A 222 -20.85 -18.79 -5.47
CA ILE A 222 -19.96 -19.89 -5.85
C ILE A 222 -20.38 -21.16 -5.08
N ARG A 223 -20.92 -22.14 -5.81
CA ARG A 223 -21.44 -23.39 -5.23
C ARG A 223 -20.38 -24.49 -5.09
N GLU A 224 -19.28 -24.38 -5.83
CA GLU A 224 -18.20 -25.36 -5.86
C GLU A 224 -17.65 -25.61 -4.44
N PRO A 225 -17.68 -26.87 -3.96
CA PRO A 225 -17.42 -27.19 -2.54
C PRO A 225 -15.94 -27.14 -2.16
N ASP A 226 -15.06 -27.08 -3.13
CA ASP A 226 -13.61 -27.05 -2.97
C ASP A 226 -13.01 -25.63 -3.02
N ILE A 227 -13.78 -24.61 -3.40
CA ILE A 227 -13.31 -23.23 -3.43
C ILE A 227 -13.33 -22.63 -2.01
N ARG A 228 -12.24 -21.97 -1.64
CA ARG A 228 -12.07 -21.29 -0.34
C ARG A 228 -11.66 -19.83 -0.54
N LEU A 229 -12.12 -18.98 0.37
CA LEU A 229 -11.69 -17.60 0.49
C LEU A 229 -10.67 -17.49 1.63
N LEU A 230 -9.44 -17.11 1.30
CA LEU A 230 -8.38 -16.85 2.27
C LEU A 230 -8.18 -15.33 2.44
N LEU A 231 -8.47 -14.84 3.62
CA LEU A 231 -8.30 -13.43 3.98
C LEU A 231 -7.03 -13.28 4.82
N VAL A 232 -6.02 -12.59 4.31
CA VAL A 232 -4.76 -12.36 5.01
C VAL A 232 -4.61 -10.88 5.36
N GLY A 233 -4.35 -10.58 6.63
CA GLY A 233 -4.27 -9.21 7.15
C GLY A 233 -5.62 -8.64 7.58
N ALA A 234 -6.61 -9.50 7.81
CA ALA A 234 -7.94 -9.11 8.27
C ALA A 234 -7.94 -8.77 9.76
N ASP A 235 -8.77 -7.81 10.13
CA ASP A 235 -9.08 -7.45 11.51
C ASP A 235 -10.49 -7.94 11.90
N SER A 236 -10.90 -7.71 13.14
CA SER A 236 -12.21 -8.14 13.66
C SER A 236 -13.41 -7.56 12.89
N SER A 237 -13.22 -6.51 12.09
CA SER A 237 -14.30 -5.92 11.28
C SER A 237 -14.84 -6.88 10.22
N ILE A 238 -14.11 -7.97 9.91
CA ILE A 238 -14.52 -8.97 8.92
C ILE A 238 -15.67 -9.84 9.42
N GLN A 239 -15.76 -10.05 10.75
CA GLN A 239 -16.76 -10.96 11.34
C GLN A 239 -18.17 -10.63 10.89
N ARG A 240 -18.55 -9.35 10.83
CA ARG A 240 -19.86 -8.91 10.36
C ARG A 240 -20.20 -9.36 8.93
N TYR A 241 -19.20 -9.51 8.06
CA TYR A 241 -19.41 -9.97 6.69
C TYR A 241 -19.62 -11.48 6.68
N ILE A 242 -18.87 -12.22 7.52
CA ILE A 242 -19.02 -13.67 7.67
C ILE A 242 -20.39 -13.99 8.26
N ASP A 243 -20.80 -13.28 9.31
CA ASP A 243 -22.09 -13.48 9.98
C ASP A 243 -23.29 -13.20 9.05
N ASN A 244 -23.11 -12.27 8.11
CA ASN A 244 -24.12 -11.93 7.11
C ASN A 244 -24.19 -12.92 5.93
N MET A 245 -23.25 -13.84 5.79
CA MET A 245 -23.32 -14.89 4.78
C MET A 245 -24.44 -15.89 5.15
N LYS A 246 -25.35 -16.14 4.21
CA LYS A 246 -26.44 -17.13 4.38
C LYS A 246 -25.90 -18.56 4.31
N ASN A 247 -24.90 -18.76 3.46
CA ASN A 247 -24.25 -20.05 3.22
C ASN A 247 -22.75 -19.83 3.06
N ASN A 248 -21.97 -20.93 3.11
CA ASN A 248 -20.53 -20.91 2.80
C ASN A 248 -19.64 -20.18 3.84
N GLN A 249 -20.12 -19.96 5.07
CA GLN A 249 -19.29 -19.38 6.15
C GLN A 249 -18.05 -20.24 6.41
N ASP A 250 -18.18 -21.56 6.30
CA ASP A 250 -17.11 -22.56 6.43
C ASP A 250 -16.05 -22.49 5.33
N LYS A 251 -16.34 -21.78 4.24
CA LYS A 251 -15.39 -21.55 3.14
C LYS A 251 -14.41 -20.40 3.38
N VAL A 252 -14.61 -19.62 4.45
CA VAL A 252 -13.80 -18.42 4.74
C VAL A 252 -12.75 -18.73 5.80
N ILE A 253 -11.49 -18.50 5.45
CA ILE A 253 -10.36 -18.64 6.36
C ILE A 253 -9.78 -17.26 6.60
N VAL A 254 -9.62 -16.89 7.86
CA VAL A 254 -9.15 -15.56 8.27
C VAL A 254 -7.80 -15.68 8.95
N ILE A 255 -6.81 -14.98 8.40
CA ILE A 255 -5.47 -14.84 8.97
C ILE A 255 -5.30 -13.37 9.38
N PRO A 256 -4.86 -13.08 10.61
CA PRO A 256 -4.56 -11.71 11.05
C PRO A 256 -3.40 -11.10 10.28
N GLN A 257 -2.96 -9.92 10.69
CA GLN A 257 -1.75 -9.31 10.11
C GLN A 257 -0.54 -10.21 10.29
N ILE A 258 0.25 -10.32 9.23
CA ILE A 258 1.47 -11.12 9.16
C ILE A 258 2.68 -10.21 8.92
N PRO A 259 3.90 -10.61 9.30
CA PRO A 259 5.13 -9.94 8.93
C PRO A 259 5.30 -9.89 7.40
N PHE A 260 5.91 -8.83 6.89
CA PHE A 260 6.08 -8.63 5.44
C PHE A 260 6.94 -9.73 4.79
N ASN A 261 7.93 -10.24 5.48
CA ASN A 261 8.78 -11.34 5.03
C ASN A 261 8.04 -12.68 4.92
N GLU A 262 6.90 -12.84 5.62
CA GLU A 262 6.05 -14.04 5.53
C GLU A 262 5.03 -13.97 4.39
N LEU A 263 4.80 -12.79 3.83
CA LEU A 263 3.81 -12.57 2.79
C LEU A 263 3.93 -13.52 1.60
N PRO A 264 5.14 -13.83 1.06
CA PRO A 264 5.27 -14.74 -0.07
C PRO A 264 4.79 -16.17 0.24
N ASN A 265 4.98 -16.65 1.49
CA ASN A 265 4.48 -17.95 1.91
C ASN A 265 2.96 -18.04 1.81
N TYR A 266 2.24 -17.02 2.31
CA TYR A 266 0.78 -16.99 2.18
C TYR A 266 0.33 -16.83 0.74
N LEU A 267 1.00 -15.97 -0.03
CA LEU A 267 0.70 -15.80 -1.47
C LEU A 267 0.93 -17.10 -2.24
N SER A 268 1.89 -17.95 -1.85
CA SER A 268 2.10 -19.24 -2.53
C SER A 268 0.85 -20.11 -2.48
N ALA A 269 0.11 -20.10 -1.37
CA ALA A 269 -1.12 -20.87 -1.19
C ALA A 269 -2.32 -20.36 -2.03
N ALA A 270 -2.25 -19.14 -2.57
CA ALA A 270 -3.32 -18.58 -3.39
C ALA A 270 -3.26 -19.13 -4.84
N ASP A 271 -4.41 -19.48 -5.38
CA ASP A 271 -4.56 -19.77 -6.82
C ASP A 271 -5.01 -18.51 -7.58
N ILE A 272 -5.76 -17.61 -6.92
CA ILE A 272 -6.22 -16.32 -7.45
C ILE A 272 -6.01 -15.25 -6.39
N LEU A 273 -5.52 -14.09 -6.78
CA LEU A 273 -5.54 -12.88 -5.94
C LEU A 273 -6.67 -11.96 -6.39
N ALA A 274 -7.64 -11.69 -5.50
CA ALA A 274 -8.78 -10.81 -5.77
C ALA A 274 -8.56 -9.42 -5.15
N ILE A 275 -8.70 -8.37 -5.99
CA ILE A 275 -8.56 -6.95 -5.63
C ILE A 275 -9.77 -6.18 -6.18
N PRO A 276 -11.00 -6.45 -5.70
CA PRO A 276 -12.24 -5.91 -6.27
C PRO A 276 -12.53 -4.49 -5.78
N GLN A 277 -11.58 -3.57 -5.91
CA GLN A 277 -11.66 -2.20 -5.42
C GLN A 277 -12.85 -1.45 -6.00
N ARG A 278 -13.59 -0.68 -5.18
CA ARG A 278 -14.70 0.18 -5.63
C ARG A 278 -14.17 1.44 -6.28
N ASP A 279 -14.90 1.97 -7.25
CA ASP A 279 -14.61 3.30 -7.81
C ASP A 279 -15.16 4.39 -6.87
N THR A 280 -14.25 5.02 -6.17
CA THR A 280 -14.52 6.10 -5.21
C THR A 280 -13.44 7.15 -5.32
N THR A 281 -13.71 8.35 -4.84
CA THR A 281 -12.76 9.48 -4.97
C THR A 281 -11.38 9.19 -4.37
N ASP A 282 -11.33 8.41 -3.28
CA ASP A 282 -10.07 8.00 -2.63
C ASP A 282 -9.34 6.92 -3.43
N THR A 283 -10.06 5.99 -4.08
CA THR A 283 -9.44 4.92 -4.86
C THR A 283 -8.91 5.37 -6.22
N GLN A 284 -9.42 6.46 -6.78
CA GLN A 284 -8.87 7.08 -7.99
C GLN A 284 -7.45 7.61 -7.76
N GLY A 285 -7.18 8.13 -6.57
CA GLY A 285 -5.84 8.60 -6.16
C GLY A 285 -4.95 7.51 -5.54
N GLN A 286 -5.28 6.22 -5.72
CA GLN A 286 -4.55 5.12 -5.08
C GLN A 286 -4.29 3.97 -6.05
N ILE A 287 -3.12 3.34 -5.94
CA ILE A 287 -2.87 2.02 -6.52
C ILE A 287 -2.60 1.05 -5.37
N PRO A 288 -3.35 -0.06 -5.28
CA PRO A 288 -3.16 -1.02 -4.21
C PRO A 288 -1.80 -1.73 -4.33
N ALA A 289 -0.94 -1.58 -3.32
CA ALA A 289 0.39 -2.18 -3.29
C ALA A 289 0.38 -3.71 -3.49
N LYS A 290 -0.70 -4.39 -3.03
CA LYS A 290 -0.91 -5.84 -3.21
C LYS A 290 -1.03 -6.29 -4.67
N LEU A 291 -1.31 -5.37 -5.61
CA LEU A 291 -1.26 -5.65 -7.04
C LEU A 291 0.13 -6.11 -7.45
N PHE A 292 1.14 -5.39 -7.00
CA PHE A 292 2.55 -5.71 -7.26
C PHE A 292 3.01 -6.98 -6.52
N ASP A 293 2.43 -7.28 -5.35
CA ASP A 293 2.67 -8.56 -4.64
C ASP A 293 2.18 -9.75 -5.49
N GLY A 294 0.95 -9.65 -6.02
CA GLY A 294 0.37 -10.67 -6.88
C GLY A 294 1.14 -10.85 -8.19
N MET A 295 1.52 -9.73 -8.83
CA MET A 295 2.35 -9.75 -10.04
C MET A 295 3.70 -10.42 -9.76
N ALA A 296 4.41 -10.02 -8.72
CA ALA A 296 5.71 -10.59 -8.36
C ALA A 296 5.63 -12.10 -8.11
N MET A 297 4.57 -12.58 -7.49
CA MET A 297 4.33 -14.00 -7.18
C MET A 297 3.63 -14.77 -8.32
N ALA A 298 3.61 -14.22 -9.54
CA ALA A 298 2.98 -14.82 -10.72
C ALA A 298 1.53 -15.28 -10.51
N LYS A 299 0.76 -14.61 -9.65
CA LYS A 299 -0.62 -15.01 -9.37
C LYS A 299 -1.58 -14.48 -10.44
N PRO A 300 -2.56 -15.29 -10.87
CA PRO A 300 -3.72 -14.80 -11.58
C PRO A 300 -4.41 -13.73 -10.74
N ILE A 301 -4.61 -12.53 -11.31
CA ILE A 301 -5.17 -11.37 -10.57
C ILE A 301 -6.51 -11.00 -11.14
N ILE A 302 -7.54 -10.95 -10.28
CA ILE A 302 -8.83 -10.32 -10.60
C ILE A 302 -8.86 -8.96 -9.94
N THR A 303 -9.14 -7.92 -10.70
CA THR A 303 -9.21 -6.55 -10.18
C THR A 303 -10.18 -5.70 -10.99
N THR A 304 -10.38 -4.45 -10.57
CA THR A 304 -11.26 -3.48 -11.24
C THR A 304 -10.48 -2.48 -12.08
N SER A 305 -11.14 -1.89 -13.08
CA SER A 305 -10.55 -0.89 -13.99
C SER A 305 -10.52 0.50 -13.35
N ILE A 306 -9.77 0.65 -12.24
CA ILE A 306 -9.68 1.90 -11.48
C ILE A 306 -8.25 2.42 -11.50
N SER A 307 -8.09 3.75 -11.51
CA SER A 307 -6.77 4.40 -11.53
C SER A 307 -5.89 3.83 -12.64
N ASP A 308 -4.60 3.64 -12.39
CA ASP A 308 -3.65 3.08 -13.36
C ASP A 308 -3.58 1.53 -13.31
N ILE A 309 -4.52 0.85 -12.65
CA ILE A 309 -4.49 -0.63 -12.52
C ILE A 309 -4.44 -1.33 -13.89
N PRO A 310 -5.28 -0.96 -14.89
CA PRO A 310 -5.22 -1.58 -16.21
C PRO A 310 -3.87 -1.44 -16.88
N GLU A 311 -3.25 -0.27 -16.75
CA GLU A 311 -1.94 0.01 -17.33
C GLU A 311 -0.82 -0.74 -16.60
N VAL A 312 -0.86 -0.76 -15.26
CA VAL A 312 0.12 -1.50 -14.46
C VAL A 312 0.10 -2.97 -14.82
N LEU A 313 -1.07 -3.56 -14.99
CA LEU A 313 -1.21 -4.97 -15.43
C LEU A 313 -0.84 -5.22 -16.88
N GLY A 314 -1.01 -4.21 -17.77
CA GLY A 314 -0.69 -4.35 -19.21
C GLY A 314 -1.41 -5.51 -19.90
N GLY A 315 -2.67 -5.77 -19.53
CA GLY A 315 -3.47 -6.88 -20.08
C GLY A 315 -3.25 -8.25 -19.41
N HIS A 316 -2.35 -8.36 -18.44
CA HIS A 316 -1.99 -9.61 -17.78
C HIS A 316 -2.79 -9.89 -16.49
N GLY A 317 -4.03 -9.42 -16.43
CA GLY A 317 -4.99 -9.67 -15.35
C GLY A 317 -6.41 -9.83 -15.90
N TYR A 318 -7.36 -10.03 -15.00
CA TYR A 318 -8.79 -10.10 -15.29
C TYR A 318 -9.45 -8.86 -14.72
N LEU A 319 -9.93 -8.00 -15.61
CA LEU A 319 -10.59 -6.75 -15.22
C LEU A 319 -12.10 -6.97 -15.12
N ILE A 320 -12.67 -6.48 -14.02
CA ILE A 320 -14.11 -6.50 -13.76
C ILE A 320 -14.61 -5.08 -13.48
N GLU A 321 -15.92 -4.88 -13.65
CA GLU A 321 -16.57 -3.63 -13.28
C GLU A 321 -16.60 -3.43 -11.76
N PRO A 322 -16.29 -2.23 -11.24
CA PRO A 322 -16.41 -1.93 -9.82
C PRO A 322 -17.81 -2.18 -9.28
N GLY A 323 -17.90 -2.85 -8.12
CA GLY A 323 -19.18 -3.17 -7.49
C GLY A 323 -19.91 -4.40 -8.05
N ASN A 324 -19.41 -5.05 -9.10
CA ASN A 324 -20.07 -6.16 -9.76
C ASN A 324 -19.65 -7.52 -9.17
N SER A 325 -20.34 -7.95 -8.11
CA SER A 325 -20.10 -9.24 -7.45
C SER A 325 -20.44 -10.46 -8.33
N GLU A 326 -21.33 -10.30 -9.31
CA GLU A 326 -21.67 -11.37 -10.23
C GLU A 326 -20.57 -11.63 -11.24
N GLN A 327 -20.05 -10.55 -11.84
CA GLN A 327 -18.89 -10.64 -12.73
C GLN A 327 -17.68 -11.20 -11.99
N LEU A 328 -17.46 -10.79 -10.72
CA LEU A 328 -16.39 -11.35 -9.88
C LEU A 328 -16.55 -12.87 -9.71
N ALA A 329 -17.73 -13.35 -9.35
CA ALA A 329 -18.00 -14.78 -9.18
C ALA A 329 -17.80 -15.57 -10.50
N ASN A 330 -18.29 -15.02 -11.61
CA ASN A 330 -18.15 -15.66 -12.92
C ASN A 330 -16.69 -15.68 -13.39
N THR A 331 -15.92 -14.61 -13.11
CA THR A 331 -14.49 -14.56 -13.44
C THR A 331 -13.68 -15.55 -12.59
N ILE A 332 -14.00 -15.71 -11.30
CA ILE A 332 -13.37 -16.75 -10.45
C ILE A 332 -13.61 -18.14 -11.05
N LYS A 333 -14.85 -18.46 -11.42
CA LYS A 333 -15.18 -19.75 -12.04
C LYS A 333 -14.46 -19.94 -13.39
N PHE A 334 -14.43 -18.90 -14.21
CA PHE A 334 -13.74 -18.91 -15.49
C PHE A 334 -12.23 -19.23 -15.33
N ILE A 335 -11.56 -18.56 -14.39
CA ILE A 335 -10.12 -18.80 -14.13
C ILE A 335 -9.88 -20.24 -13.70
N PHE A 336 -10.71 -20.79 -12.82
CA PHE A 336 -10.55 -22.19 -12.39
C PHE A 336 -10.92 -23.22 -13.46
N ALA A 337 -11.71 -22.83 -14.45
CA ALA A 337 -12.01 -23.66 -15.62
C ALA A 337 -10.92 -23.56 -16.71
N ASN A 338 -10.07 -22.52 -16.69
CA ASN A 338 -9.03 -22.24 -17.67
C ASN A 338 -7.64 -22.05 -17.02
N PRO A 339 -7.11 -23.07 -16.32
CA PRO A 339 -5.92 -22.92 -15.48
C PRO A 339 -4.65 -22.56 -16.28
N GLU A 340 -4.52 -23.02 -17.53
CA GLU A 340 -3.36 -22.70 -18.36
C GLU A 340 -3.33 -21.23 -18.79
N GLU A 341 -4.47 -20.66 -19.20
CA GLU A 341 -4.58 -19.23 -19.47
C GLU A 341 -4.25 -18.41 -18.23
N ALA A 342 -4.80 -18.81 -17.09
CA ALA A 342 -4.59 -18.13 -15.81
C ALA A 342 -3.10 -18.14 -15.41
N ARG A 343 -2.44 -19.30 -15.54
CA ARG A 343 -1.00 -19.45 -15.28
C ARG A 343 -0.17 -18.54 -16.19
N LEU A 344 -0.48 -18.52 -17.49
CA LEU A 344 0.22 -17.69 -18.46
C LEU A 344 0.06 -16.19 -18.15
N LYS A 345 -1.15 -15.74 -17.80
CA LYS A 345 -1.40 -14.36 -17.37
C LYS A 345 -0.58 -14.01 -16.12
N GLY A 346 -0.55 -14.89 -15.11
CA GLY A 346 0.25 -14.70 -13.92
C GLY A 346 1.76 -14.58 -14.21
N GLN A 347 2.29 -15.45 -15.06
CA GLN A 347 3.70 -15.41 -15.49
C GLN A 347 4.05 -14.13 -16.26
N ASN A 348 3.18 -13.69 -17.17
CA ASN A 348 3.38 -12.44 -17.91
C ASN A 348 3.28 -11.22 -16.99
N ALA A 349 2.37 -11.23 -16.01
CA ALA A 349 2.30 -10.18 -14.97
C ALA A 349 3.60 -10.13 -14.16
N ARG A 350 4.18 -11.29 -13.79
CA ARG A 350 5.49 -11.34 -13.10
C ARG A 350 6.60 -10.78 -13.97
N LYS A 351 6.71 -11.19 -15.23
CA LYS A 351 7.71 -10.66 -16.16
C LYS A 351 7.63 -9.13 -16.24
N ARG A 352 6.42 -8.60 -16.40
CA ARG A 352 6.19 -7.15 -16.39
C ARG A 352 6.58 -6.50 -15.06
N CYS A 353 6.32 -7.16 -13.92
CA CYS A 353 6.75 -6.67 -12.61
C CYS A 353 8.27 -6.59 -12.49
N GLN A 354 8.99 -7.61 -12.98
CA GLN A 354 10.45 -7.65 -13.02
C GLN A 354 11.04 -6.54 -13.91
N GLU A 355 10.42 -6.26 -15.04
CA GLU A 355 10.90 -5.28 -16.00
C GLU A 355 10.65 -3.83 -15.55
N LEU A 356 9.50 -3.55 -14.90
CA LEU A 356 9.03 -2.18 -14.66
C LEU A 356 8.90 -1.81 -13.17
N TYR A 357 8.69 -2.78 -12.30
CA TYR A 357 8.34 -2.54 -10.89
C TYR A 357 9.24 -3.29 -9.90
N ASP A 358 10.37 -3.83 -10.39
CA ASP A 358 11.39 -4.40 -9.51
C ASP A 358 12.06 -3.32 -8.68
N LEU A 359 12.47 -3.69 -7.48
CA LEU A 359 13.16 -2.79 -6.54
C LEU A 359 14.36 -2.08 -7.19
N LYS A 360 15.12 -2.80 -8.03
CA LYS A 360 16.30 -2.25 -8.73
C LYS A 360 15.93 -1.22 -9.80
N VAL A 361 14.75 -1.36 -10.45
CA VAL A 361 14.26 -0.38 -11.42
C VAL A 361 13.92 0.91 -10.71
N ILE A 362 13.13 0.81 -9.64
CA ILE A 362 12.70 1.96 -8.85
C ILE A 362 13.89 2.62 -8.12
N GLU A 363 14.87 1.85 -7.67
CA GLU A 363 16.13 2.37 -7.12
C GLU A 363 16.86 3.31 -8.10
N LYS A 364 16.94 2.91 -9.39
CA LYS A 364 17.57 3.76 -10.43
C LYS A 364 16.79 5.06 -10.64
N GLU A 365 15.46 5.00 -10.67
CA GLU A 365 14.60 6.18 -10.83
C GLU A 365 14.73 7.13 -9.65
N LEU A 366 14.69 6.62 -8.41
CA LEU A 366 14.89 7.40 -7.19
C LEU A 366 16.29 8.02 -7.16
N THR A 367 17.33 7.24 -7.47
CA THR A 367 18.69 7.73 -7.54
C THR A 367 18.86 8.86 -8.57
N SER A 368 18.17 8.78 -9.70
CA SER A 368 18.16 9.86 -10.69
C SER A 368 17.55 11.15 -10.13
N GLN A 369 16.46 11.06 -9.37
CA GLN A 369 15.87 12.24 -8.70
C GLN A 369 16.83 12.83 -7.66
N ILE A 370 17.44 11.99 -6.84
CA ILE A 370 18.40 12.39 -5.83
C ILE A 370 19.60 13.13 -6.46
N LYS A 371 20.19 12.56 -7.53
CA LYS A 371 21.33 13.18 -8.25
C LYS A 371 20.99 14.57 -8.80
N LYS A 372 19.80 14.77 -9.36
CA LYS A 372 19.38 16.10 -9.86
C LYS A 372 19.41 17.16 -8.75
N LEU A 373 19.02 16.79 -7.53
CA LEU A 373 19.01 17.73 -6.41
C LEU A 373 20.43 18.04 -5.88
N THR A 374 21.35 17.07 -5.95
CA THR A 374 22.73 17.26 -5.46
C THR A 374 23.66 17.92 -6.47
N THR A 375 23.30 17.96 -7.76
CA THR A 375 24.10 18.59 -8.82
C THR A 375 23.74 20.07 -9.03
N THR A 376 22.61 20.51 -8.48
CA THR A 376 22.08 21.88 -8.64
C THR A 376 22.47 22.79 -7.46
N GLN A 377 23.12 22.23 -6.43
CA GLN A 377 23.77 22.94 -5.31
C GLN A 377 25.27 23.15 -5.57
#